data_97e92508334b52f8e8f76bfcf3a24043
#
_entry.id   97e92508334b52f8e8f76bfcf3a24043
#
_cell.length_a   1.000
_cell.length_b   1.000
_cell.length_c   1.000
_cell.angle_alpha   90.00
_cell.angle_beta   90.00
_cell.angle_gamma   90.00
#
_symmetry.space_group_name_H-M   'P 1'
#
loop_
_entity.id
_entity.type
_entity.pdbx_description
1 polymer ?
#
loop_
_entity_poly.entity_id
_entity_poly.type
_entity_poly.pdbx_seq_one_letter_code
_entity_poly.pdbx_strand_id
1 'polypeptide(L)'
;MYVRRPDLFGAVVCQVPLLDMRRFNKLLAGASWMGEYGDPDKPDEWAFMRTFSPYHNVDPAQTYPPILITTSTRDDRVHPGHARKMTALLLERNQDVLYYENIEGGHGGAADNKQRAFMDALGWTFLGRGLR
;
A
#
# COMPACT_ATOMS: atom_id res chain seq x y z
N MET A 1 -1.73 -9.35 -4.33
CA MET A 1 -2.45 -10.51 -3.74
C MET A 1 -3.74 -10.06 -3.06
N TYR A 2 -3.73 -9.11 -2.13
CA TYR A 2 -4.91 -8.62 -1.39
C TYR A 2 -6.16 -8.37 -2.25
N VAL A 3 -6.04 -7.59 -3.33
CA VAL A 3 -7.19 -7.25 -4.21
C VAL A 3 -7.60 -8.38 -5.17
N ARG A 4 -6.73 -9.36 -5.44
CA ARG A 4 -6.99 -10.44 -6.42
C ARG A 4 -7.43 -11.75 -5.77
N ARG A 5 -6.98 -12.01 -4.57
CA ARG A 5 -7.26 -13.24 -3.81
C ARG A 5 -7.49 -12.90 -2.33
N PRO A 6 -8.52 -12.06 -2.04
CA PRO A 6 -8.86 -11.71 -0.65
C PRO A 6 -9.22 -12.94 0.21
N ASP A 7 -9.71 -13.98 -0.43
CA ASP A 7 -10.09 -15.26 0.18
C ASP A 7 -8.93 -16.00 0.88
N LEU A 8 -7.68 -15.63 0.57
CA LEU A 8 -6.49 -16.28 1.15
C LEU A 8 -6.01 -15.64 2.45
N PHE A 9 -6.61 -14.55 2.89
CA PHE A 9 -6.10 -13.76 4.02
C PHE A 9 -7.20 -13.49 5.06
N GLY A 10 -6.88 -13.70 6.35
CA GLY A 10 -7.73 -13.27 7.46
C GLY A 10 -7.49 -11.81 7.86
N ALA A 11 -6.27 -11.32 7.72
CA ALA A 11 -5.87 -9.93 7.94
C ALA A 11 -4.56 -9.64 7.17
N VAL A 12 -4.30 -8.36 6.83
CA VAL A 12 -3.12 -7.97 6.06
C VAL A 12 -2.44 -6.74 6.67
N VAL A 13 -1.12 -6.79 6.84
CA VAL A 13 -0.29 -5.60 7.12
C VAL A 13 0.47 -5.25 5.85
N CYS A 14 0.23 -4.05 5.33
CA CYS A 14 0.81 -3.54 4.09
C CYS A 14 1.71 -2.33 4.38
N GLN A 15 3.02 -2.51 4.26
CA GLN A 15 4.01 -1.50 4.66
C GLN A 15 4.67 -0.85 3.45
N VAL A 16 4.80 0.49 3.48
CA VAL A 16 5.42 1.32 2.44
C VAL A 16 5.08 0.89 1.01
N PRO A 17 3.78 0.75 0.68
CA PRO A 17 3.35 0.03 -0.50
C PRO A 17 3.39 0.85 -1.79
N LEU A 18 3.75 0.20 -2.90
CA LEU A 18 3.61 0.72 -4.26
C LEU A 18 2.29 0.21 -4.86
N LEU A 19 1.26 1.05 -4.93
CA LEU A 19 -0.12 0.61 -5.23
C LEU A 19 -0.74 1.22 -6.48
N ASP A 20 -0.35 2.44 -6.86
CA ASP A 20 -0.88 3.14 -8.03
C ASP A 20 0.14 3.09 -9.17
N MET A 21 0.05 2.05 -10.00
CA MET A 21 0.97 1.85 -11.12
C MET A 21 0.75 2.83 -12.27
N ARG A 22 -0.36 3.58 -12.29
CA ARG A 22 -0.59 4.63 -13.29
C ARG A 22 0.27 5.87 -13.05
N ARG A 23 0.67 6.10 -11.80
CA ARG A 23 1.37 7.32 -11.39
C ARG A 23 2.74 7.10 -10.78
N PHE A 24 3.15 5.84 -10.58
CA PHE A 24 4.40 5.54 -9.86
C PHE A 24 5.62 6.21 -10.50
N ASN A 25 5.66 6.28 -11.83
CA ASN A 25 6.79 6.86 -12.59
C ASN A 25 6.96 8.39 -12.38
N LYS A 26 5.95 9.06 -11.84
CA LYS A 26 5.94 10.52 -11.57
C LYS A 26 6.15 10.85 -10.08
N LEU A 27 6.35 9.83 -9.25
CA LEU A 27 6.39 9.97 -7.79
C LEU A 27 7.74 9.47 -7.25
N LEU A 28 8.57 10.39 -6.76
CA LEU A 28 9.89 10.13 -6.15
C LEU A 28 10.78 9.23 -7.03
N ALA A 29 11.30 8.12 -6.47
CA ALA A 29 12.18 7.20 -7.18
C ALA A 29 11.46 6.32 -8.23
N GLY A 30 10.14 6.44 -8.38
CA GLY A 30 9.34 5.56 -9.24
C GLY A 30 9.80 5.47 -10.68
N ALA A 31 10.30 6.56 -11.28
CA ALA A 31 10.82 6.54 -12.64
C ALA A 31 11.97 5.54 -12.85
N SER A 32 12.77 5.28 -11.80
CA SER A 32 13.87 4.31 -11.86
C SER A 32 13.40 2.86 -12.01
N TRP A 33 12.14 2.57 -11.74
CA TRP A 33 11.55 1.22 -11.80
C TRP A 33 10.81 0.94 -13.12
N MET A 34 10.80 1.91 -14.06
CA MET A 34 10.14 1.70 -15.36
C MET A 34 10.79 0.58 -16.17
N GLY A 35 12.09 0.33 -16.00
CA GLY A 35 12.77 -0.81 -16.63
C GLY A 35 12.26 -2.17 -16.16
N GLU A 36 11.68 -2.23 -14.95
CA GLU A 36 11.11 -3.45 -14.36
C GLU A 36 9.62 -3.59 -14.64
N TYR A 37 8.85 -2.50 -14.45
CA TYR A 37 7.39 -2.54 -14.52
C TYR A 37 6.80 -2.10 -15.85
N GLY A 38 7.52 -1.29 -16.61
CA GLY A 38 7.04 -0.64 -17.83
C GLY A 38 6.75 0.85 -17.63
N ASP A 39 6.42 1.50 -18.75
CA ASP A 39 6.06 2.92 -18.80
C ASP A 39 4.53 3.09 -18.86
N PRO A 40 3.89 3.59 -17.78
CA PRO A 40 2.44 3.75 -17.76
C PRO A 40 1.93 4.83 -18.71
N ASP A 41 2.80 5.68 -19.27
CA ASP A 41 2.40 6.69 -20.25
C ASP A 41 2.25 6.10 -21.67
N LYS A 42 2.78 4.89 -21.92
CA LYS A 42 2.54 4.13 -23.14
C LYS A 42 1.28 3.26 -23.02
N PRO A 43 0.32 3.39 -23.95
CA PRO A 43 -0.99 2.73 -23.83
C PRO A 43 -0.93 1.20 -23.67
N ASP A 44 -0.08 0.54 -24.43
CA ASP A 44 0.08 -0.93 -24.43
C ASP A 44 0.75 -1.43 -23.13
N GLU A 45 1.79 -0.73 -22.65
CA GLU A 45 2.42 -1.05 -21.38
C GLU A 45 1.46 -0.79 -20.22
N TRP A 46 0.70 0.31 -20.26
CA TRP A 46 -0.34 0.58 -19.27
C TRP A 46 -1.46 -0.48 -19.30
N ALA A 47 -1.90 -0.92 -20.45
CA ALA A 47 -2.93 -1.97 -20.57
C ALA A 47 -2.50 -3.24 -19.82
N PHE A 48 -1.23 -3.62 -19.93
CA PHE A 48 -0.65 -4.72 -19.17
C PHE A 48 -0.54 -4.38 -17.66
N MET A 49 0.07 -3.24 -17.30
CA MET A 49 0.30 -2.83 -15.92
C MET A 49 -1.00 -2.69 -15.12
N ARG A 50 -2.07 -2.23 -15.77
CA ARG A 50 -3.39 -2.11 -15.15
C ARG A 50 -3.89 -3.44 -14.61
N THR A 51 -3.53 -4.57 -15.23
CA THR A 51 -3.96 -5.91 -14.80
C THR A 51 -3.47 -6.27 -13.41
N PHE A 52 -2.35 -5.70 -12.96
CA PHE A 52 -1.79 -5.97 -11.63
C PHE A 52 -1.69 -4.74 -10.70
N SER A 53 -2.09 -3.56 -11.15
CA SER A 53 -2.09 -2.33 -10.33
C SER A 53 -3.11 -2.44 -9.19
N PRO A 54 -2.70 -2.54 -7.91
CA PRO A 54 -3.63 -2.80 -6.82
C PRO A 54 -4.73 -1.75 -6.71
N TYR A 55 -4.39 -0.47 -6.79
CA TYR A 55 -5.34 0.64 -6.69
C TYR A 55 -6.46 0.57 -7.74
N HIS A 56 -6.13 0.13 -8.97
CA HIS A 56 -7.08 0.07 -10.10
C HIS A 56 -7.88 -1.24 -10.15
N ASN A 57 -7.56 -2.20 -9.29
CA ASN A 57 -8.21 -3.51 -9.23
C ASN A 57 -9.02 -3.73 -7.95
N VAL A 58 -9.30 -2.68 -7.19
CA VAL A 58 -10.24 -2.76 -6.07
C VAL A 58 -11.65 -2.88 -6.64
N ASP A 59 -12.28 -4.04 -6.44
CA ASP A 59 -13.65 -4.30 -6.86
C ASP A 59 -14.65 -3.73 -5.85
N PRO A 60 -15.59 -2.86 -6.26
CA PRO A 60 -16.58 -2.29 -5.36
C PRO A 60 -17.57 -3.31 -4.78
N ALA A 61 -17.74 -4.45 -5.43
CA ALA A 61 -18.65 -5.50 -4.98
C ALA A 61 -17.97 -6.52 -4.05
N GLN A 62 -16.65 -6.44 -3.90
CA GLN A 62 -15.86 -7.39 -3.10
C GLN A 62 -15.69 -6.89 -1.67
N THR A 63 -15.90 -7.76 -0.70
CA THR A 63 -15.47 -7.56 0.68
C THR A 63 -14.03 -8.05 0.83
N TYR A 64 -13.18 -7.19 1.40
CA TYR A 64 -11.77 -7.49 1.63
C TYR A 64 -11.50 -7.78 3.12
N PRO A 65 -10.50 -8.61 3.45
CA PRO A 65 -10.09 -8.81 4.83
C PRO A 65 -9.59 -7.49 5.45
N PRO A 66 -9.63 -7.37 6.79
CA PRO A 66 -9.07 -6.21 7.47
C PRO A 66 -7.62 -5.94 7.04
N ILE A 67 -7.29 -4.66 6.81
CA ILE A 67 -5.94 -4.26 6.39
C ILE A 67 -5.42 -3.10 7.23
N LEU A 68 -4.17 -3.21 7.68
CA LEU A 68 -3.39 -2.11 8.22
C LEU A 68 -2.40 -1.64 7.15
N ILE A 69 -2.55 -0.40 6.70
CA ILE A 69 -1.61 0.23 5.76
C ILE A 69 -0.69 1.17 6.52
N THR A 70 0.62 0.99 6.39
CA THR A 70 1.61 1.87 7.02
C THR A 70 2.55 2.49 6.00
N THR A 71 2.94 3.74 6.24
CA THR A 71 3.92 4.47 5.42
C THR A 71 4.65 5.53 6.26
N SER A 72 5.51 6.30 5.62
CA SER A 72 6.22 7.42 6.25
C SER A 72 6.11 8.68 5.40
N THR A 73 5.91 9.83 6.06
CA THR A 73 5.81 11.14 5.39
C THR A 73 7.10 11.49 4.64
N ARG A 74 8.25 11.09 5.20
CA ARG A 74 9.59 11.38 4.64
C ARG A 74 10.16 10.22 3.83
N ASP A 75 9.31 9.31 3.36
CA ASP A 75 9.75 8.28 2.42
C ASP A 75 10.23 8.96 1.12
N ASP A 76 11.49 8.75 0.79
CA ASP A 76 12.18 9.33 -0.37
C ASP A 76 12.21 8.40 -1.59
N ARG A 77 11.66 7.20 -1.46
CA ARG A 77 11.61 6.17 -2.52
C ARG A 77 10.19 5.92 -3.00
N VAL A 78 9.31 5.49 -2.11
CA VAL A 78 7.91 5.22 -2.40
C VAL A 78 7.04 6.33 -1.82
N HIS A 79 6.47 7.14 -2.67
CA HIS A 79 5.68 8.30 -2.23
C HIS A 79 4.50 7.86 -1.34
N PRO A 80 4.30 8.48 -0.15
CA PRO A 80 3.20 8.13 0.77
C PRO A 80 1.81 8.29 0.15
N GLY A 81 1.69 9.02 -0.93
CA GLY A 81 0.47 9.15 -1.72
C GLY A 81 -0.12 7.82 -2.19
N HIS A 82 0.70 6.78 -2.41
CA HIS A 82 0.20 5.44 -2.73
C HIS A 82 -0.65 4.87 -1.60
N ALA A 83 -0.13 4.92 -0.37
CA ALA A 83 -0.82 4.45 0.83
C ALA A 83 -2.06 5.30 1.13
N ARG A 84 -1.93 6.63 1.11
CA ARG A 84 -3.03 7.58 1.37
C ARG A 84 -4.20 7.36 0.42
N LYS A 85 -3.93 7.25 -0.89
CA LYS A 85 -4.96 7.04 -1.91
C LYS A 85 -5.67 5.70 -1.76
N MET A 86 -4.92 4.63 -1.51
CA MET A 86 -5.52 3.31 -1.30
C MET A 86 -6.40 3.30 -0.05
N THR A 87 -5.93 3.89 1.05
CA THR A 87 -6.71 4.03 2.27
C THR A 87 -8.01 4.79 2.04
N ALA A 88 -7.95 5.93 1.35
CA ALA A 88 -9.13 6.72 1.01
C ALA A 88 -10.14 5.92 0.18
N LEU A 89 -9.65 5.18 -0.84
CA LEU A 89 -10.49 4.34 -1.69
C LEU A 89 -11.17 3.21 -0.90
N LEU A 90 -10.44 2.55 -0.01
CA LEU A 90 -10.99 1.47 0.82
C LEU A 90 -12.03 2.00 1.83
N LEU A 91 -11.78 3.15 2.45
CA LEU A 91 -12.73 3.83 3.34
C LEU A 91 -14.01 4.24 2.60
N GLU A 92 -13.90 4.83 1.40
CA GLU A 92 -15.04 5.18 0.54
C GLU A 92 -15.92 3.97 0.22
N ARG A 93 -15.30 2.79 0.16
CA ARG A 93 -15.97 1.50 -0.10
C ARG A 93 -16.37 0.75 1.16
N ASN A 94 -16.36 1.40 2.33
CA ASN A 94 -16.71 0.82 3.63
C ASN A 94 -15.92 -0.46 3.97
N GLN A 95 -14.67 -0.57 3.54
CA GLN A 95 -13.80 -1.67 3.89
C GLN A 95 -13.14 -1.43 5.26
N ASP A 96 -12.80 -2.51 5.97
CA ASP A 96 -12.09 -2.44 7.27
C ASP A 96 -10.62 -2.12 7.03
N VAL A 97 -10.26 -0.84 7.10
CA VAL A 97 -8.91 -0.35 6.88
C VAL A 97 -8.45 0.54 8.03
N LEU A 98 -7.27 0.26 8.54
CA LEU A 98 -6.53 1.13 9.45
C LEU A 98 -5.32 1.72 8.71
N TYR A 99 -4.98 2.95 9.07
CA TYR A 99 -3.86 3.66 8.47
C TYR A 99 -2.95 4.27 9.54
N TYR A 100 -1.64 4.07 9.37
CA TYR A 100 -0.64 4.71 10.19
C TYR A 100 0.46 5.33 9.32
N GLU A 101 0.77 6.59 9.54
CA GLU A 101 1.85 7.31 8.85
C GLU A 101 2.85 7.83 9.88
N ASN A 102 4.11 7.36 9.80
CA ASN A 102 5.20 7.89 10.59
C ASN A 102 5.68 9.21 9.98
N ILE A 103 5.65 10.29 10.76
CA ILE A 103 6.00 11.64 10.27
C ILE A 103 7.52 11.92 10.22
N GLU A 104 8.33 11.10 10.87
CA GLU A 104 9.78 11.30 11.01
C GLU A 104 10.61 10.30 10.21
N GLY A 105 10.09 9.08 10.02
CA GLY A 105 10.80 8.00 9.33
C GLY A 105 10.86 8.18 7.83
N GLY A 106 11.94 7.66 7.22
CA GLY A 106 12.11 7.53 5.79
C GLY A 106 11.53 6.22 5.24
N HIS A 107 12.07 5.71 4.14
CA HIS A 107 11.61 4.46 3.50
C HIS A 107 11.65 3.23 4.42
N GLY A 108 12.53 3.20 5.40
CA GLY A 108 12.55 2.14 6.42
C GLY A 108 11.35 2.16 7.39
N GLY A 109 10.46 3.13 7.29
CA GLY A 109 9.24 3.27 8.10
C GLY A 109 9.46 3.95 9.45
N ALA A 110 10.62 3.79 10.08
CA ALA A 110 10.94 4.32 11.41
C ALA A 110 12.24 5.12 11.38
N ALA A 111 12.30 6.21 12.15
CA ALA A 111 13.50 7.04 12.29
C ALA A 111 14.48 6.48 13.34
N ASP A 112 13.98 5.75 14.33
CA ASP A 112 14.75 5.17 15.42
C ASP A 112 14.17 3.82 15.90
N ASN A 113 14.88 3.17 16.82
CA ASN A 113 14.47 1.86 17.36
C ASN A 113 13.17 1.91 18.14
N LYS A 114 12.85 3.02 18.80
CA LYS A 114 11.60 3.19 19.56
C LYS A 114 10.40 3.23 18.63
N GLN A 115 10.54 3.98 17.54
CA GLN A 115 9.50 4.03 16.49
C GLN A 115 9.37 2.68 15.78
N ARG A 116 10.48 1.98 15.53
CA ARG A 116 10.47 0.62 14.96
C ARG A 116 9.69 -0.33 15.87
N ALA A 117 10.01 -0.36 17.16
CA ALA A 117 9.33 -1.21 18.12
C ALA A 117 7.81 -0.89 18.21
N PHE A 118 7.44 0.39 18.12
CA PHE A 118 6.04 0.80 18.08
C PHE A 118 5.32 0.30 16.83
N MET A 119 5.93 0.46 15.65
CA MET A 119 5.34 0.02 14.38
C MET A 119 5.19 -1.50 14.31
N ASP A 120 6.19 -2.24 14.82
CA ASP A 120 6.14 -3.71 14.89
C ASP A 120 5.04 -4.15 15.87
N ALA A 121 4.94 -3.53 17.05
CA ALA A 121 3.87 -3.80 18.02
C ALA A 121 2.49 -3.49 17.44
N LEU A 122 2.35 -2.40 16.67
CA LEU A 122 1.11 -2.05 15.98
C LEU A 122 0.69 -3.15 15.01
N GLY A 123 1.62 -3.61 14.17
CA GLY A 123 1.40 -4.69 13.21
C GLY A 123 0.98 -6.01 13.89
N TRP A 124 1.71 -6.43 14.92
CA TRP A 124 1.40 -7.65 15.68
C TRP A 124 0.07 -7.56 16.42
N THR A 125 -0.24 -6.41 17.02
CA THR A 125 -1.52 -6.18 17.70
C THR A 125 -2.68 -6.25 16.72
N PHE A 126 -2.51 -5.66 15.52
CA PHE A 126 -3.52 -5.72 14.47
C PHE A 126 -3.77 -7.17 14.02
N LEU A 127 -2.73 -7.92 13.69
CA LEU A 127 -2.84 -9.32 13.28
C LEU A 127 -3.45 -10.20 14.39
N GLY A 128 -3.08 -9.96 15.64
CA GLY A 128 -3.62 -10.69 16.78
C GLY A 128 -5.14 -10.49 17.00
N ARG A 129 -5.72 -9.39 16.55
CA ARG A 129 -7.17 -9.18 16.54
C ARG A 129 -7.88 -10.03 15.49
N GLY A 130 -7.26 -10.23 14.34
CA GLY A 130 -7.81 -11.04 13.25
C GLY A 130 -7.73 -12.54 13.48
N LEU A 131 -6.97 -12.99 14.50
CA LEU A 131 -6.80 -14.41 14.84
C LEU A 131 -7.75 -14.88 15.94
N ARG A 132 -8.64 -14.03 16.43
CA ARG A 132 -9.69 -14.35 17.42
C ARG A 132 -11.08 -14.51 16.76
#